data_fd3a8e4a5482e6506e586f867c8f6170
#
_entry.id   fd3a8e4a5482e6506e586f867c8f6170
#
_cell.length_a   1.000
_cell.length_b   1.000
_cell.length_c   1.000
_cell.angle_alpha   90.00
_cell.angle_beta   90.00
_cell.angle_gamma   90.00
#
_symmetry.space_group_name_H-M   'P 1'
#
loop_
_entity.id
_entity.type
_entity.pdbx_description
1 polymer ?
#
loop_
_entity_poly.entity_id
_entity_poly.type
_entity_poly.pdbx_seq_one_letter_code
_entity_poly.pdbx_strand_id
1 'polypeptide(L)'
;MLLNTMTDVEIFNEIKKDYRSCKEKINYYHGKFAKSVKNKFCFNADTYKMTSPNNNEWITFYFHSKTPNGWEIYYKHYVFMRNMDGTYKVLSINIENNDVQTITIFSAHFFQRYKERFCNNKQYAFKDLFLMFLLKNPYFLSVQTKEGGYTVMNEGVGLVNFGSTPNVCYVNTFITKDMLKPKQLAELNFIL
;
A
#
# COMPACT_ATOMS: atom_id res chain seq x y z
N MET A 1 -11.22 15.77 -3.73
CA MET A 1 -11.38 14.84 -2.58
C MET A 1 -11.99 13.54 -3.08
N LEU A 2 -11.40 12.42 -2.72
CA LEU A 2 -11.89 11.09 -3.08
C LEU A 2 -13.24 10.79 -2.40
N LEU A 3 -14.17 10.27 -3.18
CA LEU A 3 -15.51 9.87 -2.75
C LEU A 3 -15.73 8.39 -3.02
N ASN A 4 -16.48 7.74 -2.16
CA ASN A 4 -16.81 6.31 -2.25
C ASN A 4 -17.65 5.91 -3.46
N THR A 5 -18.31 6.88 -4.07
CA THR A 5 -19.17 6.72 -5.25
C THR A 5 -18.43 6.86 -6.57
N MET A 6 -17.13 7.20 -6.53
CA MET A 6 -16.32 7.35 -7.73
C MET A 6 -16.06 6.00 -8.41
N THR A 7 -16.11 6.00 -9.72
CA THR A 7 -15.66 4.90 -10.58
C THR A 7 -14.14 4.78 -10.54
N ASP A 8 -13.58 3.65 -10.99
CA ASP A 8 -12.13 3.42 -11.05
C ASP A 8 -11.41 4.49 -11.90
N VAL A 9 -12.03 4.90 -13.00
CA VAL A 9 -11.49 5.97 -13.87
C VAL A 9 -11.43 7.30 -13.13
N GLU A 10 -12.49 7.64 -12.40
CA GLU A 10 -12.54 8.88 -11.63
C GLU A 10 -11.54 8.87 -10.47
N ILE A 11 -11.41 7.74 -9.75
CA ILE A 11 -10.40 7.57 -8.70
C ILE A 11 -8.99 7.75 -9.28
N PHE A 12 -8.69 7.08 -10.39
CA PHE A 12 -7.38 7.17 -11.03
C PHE A 12 -7.06 8.60 -11.46
N ASN A 13 -7.99 9.27 -12.12
CA ASN A 13 -7.81 10.65 -12.58
C ASN A 13 -7.68 11.65 -11.42
N GLU A 14 -8.48 11.49 -10.36
CA GLU A 14 -8.38 12.34 -9.17
C GLU A 14 -7.02 12.18 -8.48
N ILE A 15 -6.53 10.95 -8.28
CA ILE A 15 -5.21 10.70 -7.69
C ILE A 15 -4.09 11.24 -8.57
N LYS A 16 -4.19 11.07 -9.88
CA LYS A 16 -3.19 11.60 -10.83
C LYS A 16 -3.11 13.13 -10.78
N LYS A 17 -4.25 13.80 -10.74
CA LYS A 17 -4.35 15.26 -10.57
C LYS A 17 -3.79 15.69 -9.21
N ASP A 18 -4.16 14.99 -8.16
CA ASP A 18 -3.77 15.30 -6.79
C ASP A 18 -2.27 15.12 -6.57
N TYR A 19 -1.68 14.05 -7.12
CA TYR A 19 -0.23 13.83 -7.09
C TYR A 19 0.55 15.00 -7.69
N ARG A 20 0.10 15.53 -8.85
CA ARG A 20 0.77 16.67 -9.49
C ARG A 20 0.83 17.89 -8.58
N SER A 21 -0.21 18.11 -7.79
CA SER A 21 -0.27 19.23 -6.83
C SER A 21 0.58 19.01 -5.58
N CYS A 22 0.93 17.74 -5.26
CA CYS A 22 1.68 17.34 -4.07
C CYS A 22 3.15 17.00 -4.35
N LYS A 23 3.54 16.85 -5.60
CA LYS A 23 4.83 16.31 -6.04
C LYS A 23 6.03 17.00 -5.39
N GLU A 24 6.04 18.32 -5.35
CA GLU A 24 7.17 19.08 -4.76
C GLU A 24 7.33 18.79 -3.27
N LYS A 25 6.21 18.69 -2.55
CA LYS A 25 6.21 18.37 -1.12
C LYS A 25 6.65 16.93 -0.86
N ILE A 26 6.24 16.00 -1.72
CA ILE A 26 6.70 14.60 -1.68
C ILE A 26 8.23 14.54 -1.89
N ASN A 27 8.76 15.24 -2.89
CA ASN A 27 10.19 15.31 -3.17
C ASN A 27 10.97 15.95 -2.02
N TYR A 28 10.43 16.97 -1.39
CA TYR A 28 11.02 17.57 -0.19
C TYR A 28 11.15 16.54 0.95
N TYR A 29 10.11 15.76 1.23
CA TYR A 29 10.14 14.72 2.26
C TYR A 29 11.10 13.59 1.91
N HIS A 30 11.19 13.21 0.63
CA HIS A 30 12.18 12.25 0.16
C HIS A 30 13.61 12.73 0.47
N GLY A 31 13.94 13.96 0.10
CA GLY A 31 15.25 14.56 0.41
C GLY A 31 15.53 14.67 1.91
N LYS A 32 14.51 14.97 2.73
CA LYS A 32 14.64 15.00 4.19
C LYS A 32 14.96 13.62 4.77
N PHE A 33 14.24 12.57 4.34
CA PHE A 33 14.51 11.19 4.78
C PHE A 33 15.90 10.72 4.33
N ALA A 34 16.27 10.94 3.05
CA ALA A 34 17.57 10.58 2.53
C ALA A 34 18.73 11.20 3.34
N LYS A 35 18.61 12.47 3.73
CA LYS A 35 19.59 13.12 4.61
C LYS A 35 19.66 12.47 6.00
N SER A 36 18.51 12.03 6.54
CA SER A 36 18.44 11.43 7.88
C SER A 36 19.11 10.06 7.97
N VAL A 37 19.24 9.33 6.85
CA VAL A 37 19.81 7.97 6.78
C VAL A 37 21.17 7.89 6.09
N LYS A 38 21.69 8.99 5.57
CA LYS A 38 22.92 9.04 4.74
C LYS A 38 24.11 8.25 5.29
N ASN A 39 24.28 8.20 6.61
CA ASN A 39 25.41 7.53 7.26
C ASN A 39 24.94 6.40 8.18
N LYS A 40 23.75 5.88 7.98
CA LYS A 40 23.21 4.81 8.81
C LYS A 40 23.30 3.46 8.07
N PHE A 41 23.75 2.44 8.77
CA PHE A 41 23.87 1.07 8.28
C PHE A 41 22.93 0.13 9.07
N CYS A 42 21.70 0.60 9.27
CA CYS A 42 20.65 -0.16 9.93
C CYS A 42 19.30 0.13 9.28
N PHE A 43 18.33 -0.76 9.48
CA PHE A 43 16.96 -0.52 9.05
C PHE A 43 16.42 0.75 9.73
N ASN A 44 15.87 1.63 8.94
CA ASN A 44 15.16 2.82 9.39
C ASN A 44 13.86 2.95 8.60
N ALA A 45 12.80 3.34 9.27
CA ALA A 45 11.52 3.64 8.63
C ALA A 45 10.93 4.93 9.21
N ASP A 46 10.23 5.68 8.38
CA ASP A 46 9.52 6.90 8.78
C ASP A 46 8.30 7.12 7.90
N THR A 47 7.36 7.91 8.38
CA THR A 47 6.16 8.29 7.66
C THR A 47 5.96 9.79 7.63
N TYR A 48 5.67 10.32 6.45
CA TYR A 48 5.32 11.73 6.28
C TYR A 48 3.88 11.85 5.83
N LYS A 49 3.11 12.63 6.58
CA LYS A 49 1.68 12.86 6.35
C LYS A 49 1.48 14.26 5.80
N MET A 50 0.58 14.38 4.84
CA MET A 50 0.15 15.67 4.31
C MET A 50 -1.30 15.60 3.83
N THR A 51 -1.95 16.76 3.85
CA THR A 51 -3.23 16.94 3.16
C THR A 51 -2.97 17.69 1.87
N SER A 52 -3.52 17.19 0.78
CA SER A 52 -3.42 17.83 -0.53
C SER A 52 -4.37 19.02 -0.66
N PRO A 53 -4.20 19.90 -1.67
CA PRO A 53 -5.16 20.95 -1.99
C PRO A 53 -6.58 20.42 -2.27
N ASN A 54 -6.70 19.18 -2.78
CA ASN A 54 -7.98 18.50 -3.00
C ASN A 54 -8.51 17.80 -1.74
N ASN A 55 -7.94 18.10 -0.56
CA ASN A 55 -8.34 17.57 0.73
C ASN A 55 -8.27 16.03 0.84
N ASN A 56 -7.31 15.40 0.12
CA ASN A 56 -6.97 13.99 0.30
C ASN A 56 -5.81 13.85 1.29
N GLU A 57 -5.91 12.87 2.18
CA GLU A 57 -4.85 12.59 3.16
C GLU A 57 -3.84 11.62 2.56
N TRP A 58 -2.65 12.12 2.30
CA TRP A 58 -1.51 11.38 1.79
C TRP A 58 -0.58 10.95 2.91
N ILE A 59 -0.10 9.70 2.84
CA ILE A 59 0.98 9.19 3.67
C ILE A 59 2.05 8.63 2.74
N THR A 60 3.28 9.08 2.91
CA THR A 60 4.43 8.45 2.30
C THR A 60 5.20 7.70 3.36
N PHE A 61 5.33 6.40 3.16
CA PHE A 61 6.14 5.52 3.99
C PHE A 61 7.51 5.37 3.35
N TYR A 62 8.55 5.74 4.08
CA TYR A 62 9.96 5.59 3.69
C TYR A 62 10.59 4.50 4.52
N PHE A 63 11.45 3.70 3.89
CA PHE A 63 12.30 2.77 4.61
C PHE A 63 13.65 2.63 3.93
N HIS A 64 14.68 2.46 4.76
CA HIS A 64 16.07 2.27 4.39
C HIS A 64 16.48 0.88 4.83
N SER A 65 16.86 0.03 3.90
CA SER A 65 17.19 -1.37 4.17
C SER A 65 18.36 -1.86 3.34
N LYS A 66 19.00 -2.92 3.82
CA LYS A 66 20.08 -3.58 3.11
C LYS A 66 19.54 -4.42 1.97
N THR A 67 20.15 -4.30 0.80
CA THR A 67 19.92 -5.11 -0.40
C THR A 67 21.21 -5.79 -0.80
N PRO A 68 21.22 -6.71 -1.79
CA PRO A 68 22.43 -7.24 -2.37
C PRO A 68 23.39 -6.16 -2.92
N ASN A 69 22.85 -5.03 -3.37
CA ASN A 69 23.60 -3.90 -3.93
C ASN A 69 24.05 -2.86 -2.88
N GLY A 70 23.69 -3.06 -1.62
CA GLY A 70 24.03 -2.12 -0.54
C GLY A 70 22.82 -1.62 0.22
N TRP A 71 22.94 -0.43 0.78
CA TRP A 71 21.86 0.21 1.52
C TRP A 71 21.04 1.12 0.60
N GLU A 72 19.75 0.86 0.47
CA GLU A 72 18.85 1.55 -0.44
C GLU A 72 17.64 2.16 0.28
N ILE A 73 17.13 3.26 -0.26
CA ILE A 73 15.93 3.92 0.22
C ILE A 73 14.77 3.51 -0.69
N TYR A 74 13.72 3.04 -0.05
CA TYR A 74 12.44 2.75 -0.70
C TYR A 74 11.36 3.65 -0.14
N TYR A 75 10.35 3.90 -0.94
CA TYR A 75 9.19 4.64 -0.50
C TYR A 75 7.92 4.16 -1.22
N LYS A 76 6.81 4.29 -0.51
CA LYS A 76 5.47 3.97 -1.02
C LYS A 76 4.51 5.07 -0.62
N HIS A 77 3.61 5.40 -1.52
CA HIS A 77 2.61 6.44 -1.32
C HIS A 77 1.25 5.81 -1.08
N TYR A 78 0.53 6.35 -0.10
CA TYR A 78 -0.80 5.90 0.26
C TYR A 78 -1.75 7.07 0.41
N VAL A 79 -3.00 6.86 0.03
CA VAL A 79 -4.09 7.80 0.25
C VAL A 79 -5.22 7.09 0.97
N PHE A 80 -5.76 7.71 2.01
CA PHE A 80 -6.93 7.19 2.69
C PHE A 80 -8.22 7.67 2.05
N MET A 81 -9.14 6.74 1.83
CA MET A 81 -10.50 7.02 1.42
C MET A 81 -11.46 6.50 2.49
N ARG A 82 -12.23 7.40 3.09
CA ARG A 82 -13.19 7.06 4.12
C ARG A 82 -14.51 6.60 3.50
N ASN A 83 -15.02 5.46 3.95
CA ASN A 83 -16.33 4.95 3.59
C ASN A 83 -17.43 5.67 4.36
N MET A 84 -18.68 5.53 3.88
CA MET A 84 -19.86 6.12 4.53
C MET A 84 -20.12 5.54 5.94
N ASP A 85 -19.76 4.30 6.17
CA ASP A 85 -19.82 3.61 7.48
C ASP A 85 -18.67 3.96 8.44
N GLY A 86 -17.81 4.89 8.04
CA GLY A 86 -16.66 5.34 8.82
C GLY A 86 -15.42 4.45 8.71
N THR A 87 -15.48 3.32 8.01
CA THR A 87 -14.30 2.49 7.71
C THR A 87 -13.42 3.14 6.64
N TYR A 88 -12.22 2.60 6.43
CA TYR A 88 -11.27 3.14 5.44
C TYR A 88 -10.88 2.10 4.40
N LYS A 89 -10.76 2.56 3.16
CA LYS A 89 -9.95 1.93 2.12
C LYS A 89 -8.60 2.64 2.06
N VAL A 90 -7.56 1.93 1.69
CA VAL A 90 -6.23 2.52 1.48
C VAL A 90 -5.82 2.31 0.04
N LEU A 91 -5.51 3.39 -0.63
CA LEU A 91 -4.98 3.39 -1.98
C LEU A 91 -3.46 3.40 -1.91
N SER A 92 -2.80 2.36 -2.38
CA SER A 92 -1.34 2.34 -2.62
C SER A 92 -1.07 2.81 -4.04
N ILE A 93 -0.28 3.86 -4.15
CA ILE A 93 -0.05 4.56 -5.41
C ILE A 93 1.34 4.18 -5.94
N ASN A 94 1.39 3.57 -7.11
CA ASN A 94 2.63 3.34 -7.84
C ASN A 94 2.93 4.52 -8.75
N ILE A 95 4.12 5.11 -8.57
CA ILE A 95 4.59 6.27 -9.32
C ILE A 95 5.86 5.88 -10.04
N GLU A 96 5.86 6.00 -11.35
CA GLU A 96 7.02 5.80 -12.21
C GLU A 96 7.13 6.96 -13.20
N ASN A 97 8.34 7.36 -13.52
CA ASN A 97 8.62 8.47 -14.43
C ASN A 97 7.88 9.76 -14.04
N ASN A 98 7.74 10.00 -12.73
CA ASN A 98 7.03 11.16 -12.17
C ASN A 98 5.53 11.23 -12.51
N ASP A 99 4.89 10.12 -12.81
CA ASP A 99 3.45 10.05 -13.02
C ASP A 99 2.86 8.80 -12.35
N VAL A 100 1.56 8.87 -12.01
CA VAL A 100 0.83 7.75 -11.43
C VAL A 100 0.58 6.70 -12.51
N GLN A 101 1.02 5.48 -12.27
CA GLN A 101 0.87 4.34 -13.20
C GLN A 101 -0.27 3.43 -12.79
N THR A 102 -0.27 3.01 -11.53
CA THR A 102 -1.29 2.09 -11.02
C THR A 102 -1.70 2.43 -9.59
N ILE A 103 -2.90 2.02 -9.23
CA ILE A 103 -3.45 2.15 -7.90
C ILE A 103 -3.90 0.78 -7.42
N THR A 104 -3.41 0.37 -6.27
CA THR A 104 -3.88 -0.82 -5.57
C THR A 104 -4.76 -0.40 -4.39
N ILE A 105 -6.03 -0.76 -4.40
CA ILE A 105 -7.00 -0.40 -3.37
C ILE A 105 -7.17 -1.55 -2.37
N PHE A 106 -6.66 -1.38 -1.17
CA PHE A 106 -6.90 -2.30 -0.05
C PHE A 106 -8.26 -1.98 0.56
N SER A 107 -9.15 -2.95 0.56
CA SER A 107 -10.51 -2.78 1.10
C SER A 107 -10.52 -2.69 2.63
N ALA A 108 -11.59 -2.16 3.21
CA ALA A 108 -11.79 -2.19 4.67
C ALA A 108 -11.81 -3.62 5.20
N HIS A 109 -12.40 -4.56 4.44
CA HIS A 109 -12.44 -5.98 4.79
C HIS A 109 -11.05 -6.62 4.84
N PHE A 110 -10.11 -6.20 3.98
CA PHE A 110 -8.72 -6.65 4.04
C PHE A 110 -8.12 -6.35 5.42
N PHE A 111 -8.24 -5.11 5.90
CA PHE A 111 -7.70 -4.72 7.20
C PHE A 111 -8.44 -5.33 8.38
N GLN A 112 -9.75 -5.57 8.24
CA GLN A 112 -10.50 -6.33 9.24
C GLN A 112 -9.92 -7.75 9.38
N ARG A 113 -9.69 -8.46 8.27
CA ARG A 113 -9.09 -9.81 8.29
C ARG A 113 -7.65 -9.81 8.78
N TYR A 114 -6.88 -8.80 8.42
CA TYR A 114 -5.53 -8.64 8.96
C TYR A 114 -5.56 -8.48 10.50
N LYS A 115 -6.42 -7.60 11.02
CA LYS A 115 -6.61 -7.40 12.45
C LYS A 115 -7.01 -8.69 13.18
N GLU A 116 -7.98 -9.44 12.64
CA GLU A 116 -8.45 -10.71 13.23
C GLU A 116 -7.32 -11.74 13.33
N ARG A 117 -6.46 -11.84 12.31
CA ARG A 117 -5.47 -12.90 12.16
C ARG A 117 -4.12 -12.59 12.80
N PHE A 118 -3.70 -11.35 12.83
CA PHE A 118 -2.38 -10.95 13.33
C PHE A 118 -2.41 -10.10 14.59
N CYS A 119 -3.52 -9.46 14.89
CA CYS A 119 -3.62 -8.59 16.04
C CYS A 119 -4.43 -9.19 17.18
N ASN A 120 -4.86 -10.46 17.10
CA ASN A 120 -5.68 -11.14 18.09
C ASN A 120 -6.89 -10.30 18.51
N ASN A 121 -7.54 -9.63 17.55
CA ASN A 121 -8.67 -8.72 17.76
C ASN A 121 -8.41 -7.54 18.71
N LYS A 122 -7.16 -7.22 19.03
CA LYS A 122 -6.84 -6.02 19.82
C LYS A 122 -7.42 -4.78 19.13
N GLN A 123 -7.93 -3.86 19.95
CA GLN A 123 -8.47 -2.61 19.45
C GLN A 123 -7.32 -1.67 19.08
N TYR A 124 -7.26 -1.30 17.81
CA TYR A 124 -6.34 -0.29 17.28
C TYR A 124 -7.15 0.78 16.56
N ALA A 125 -6.73 2.04 16.65
CA ALA A 125 -7.18 3.04 15.70
C ALA A 125 -6.71 2.60 14.29
N PHE A 126 -7.53 2.87 13.26
CA PHE A 126 -7.23 2.37 11.91
C PHE A 126 -5.83 2.78 11.41
N LYS A 127 -5.43 4.03 11.68
CA LYS A 127 -4.12 4.56 11.26
C LYS A 127 -2.95 3.84 11.93
N ASP A 128 -3.11 3.43 13.19
CA ASP A 128 -2.08 2.67 13.91
C ASP A 128 -1.99 1.24 13.39
N LEU A 129 -3.14 0.60 13.13
CA LEU A 129 -3.21 -0.70 12.46
C LEU A 129 -2.52 -0.67 11.10
N PHE A 130 -2.77 0.37 10.30
CA PHE A 130 -2.16 0.54 9.00
C PHE A 130 -0.64 0.74 9.09
N LEU A 131 -0.15 1.58 10.00
CA LEU A 131 1.29 1.76 10.20
C LEU A 131 1.97 0.47 10.67
N MET A 132 1.34 -0.28 11.58
CA MET A 132 1.84 -1.58 11.99
C MET A 132 1.90 -2.57 10.82
N PHE A 133 0.86 -2.60 9.98
CA PHE A 133 0.84 -3.39 8.75
C PHE A 133 2.02 -3.05 7.83
N LEU A 134 2.30 -1.76 7.60
CA LEU A 134 3.43 -1.33 6.75
C LEU A 134 4.78 -1.74 7.32
N LEU A 135 4.98 -1.60 8.63
CA LEU A 135 6.24 -1.99 9.29
C LEU A 135 6.50 -3.50 9.21
N LYS A 136 5.44 -4.30 9.25
CA LYS A 136 5.52 -5.76 9.14
C LYS A 136 5.63 -6.23 7.67
N ASN A 137 5.04 -5.48 6.76
CA ASN A 137 4.99 -5.79 5.34
C ASN A 137 5.55 -4.61 4.51
N PRO A 138 6.83 -4.24 4.66
CA PRO A 138 7.44 -3.12 3.93
C PRO A 138 7.49 -3.38 2.43
N TYR A 139 7.55 -4.65 2.06
CA TYR A 139 7.50 -5.10 0.67
C TYR A 139 6.22 -5.89 0.41
N PHE A 140 5.62 -5.67 -0.74
CA PHE A 140 4.60 -6.55 -1.29
C PHE A 140 4.70 -6.58 -2.81
N LEU A 141 4.46 -7.76 -3.36
CA LEU A 141 4.52 -8.03 -4.79
C LEU A 141 3.15 -8.50 -5.25
N SER A 142 2.56 -7.81 -6.23
CA SER A 142 1.33 -8.26 -6.86
C SER A 142 1.65 -9.17 -8.05
N VAL A 143 1.01 -10.32 -8.08
CA VAL A 143 1.21 -11.38 -9.08
C VAL A 143 -0.12 -11.80 -9.65
N GLN A 144 -0.19 -11.93 -10.96
CA GLN A 144 -1.31 -12.56 -11.64
C GLN A 144 -0.96 -13.99 -11.98
N THR A 145 -1.83 -14.93 -11.62
CA THR A 145 -1.71 -16.34 -11.93
C THR A 145 -2.92 -16.81 -12.74
N LYS A 146 -2.95 -18.10 -13.11
CA LYS A 146 -4.09 -18.70 -13.82
C LYS A 146 -5.36 -18.76 -12.95
N GLU A 147 -5.20 -18.87 -11.63
CA GLU A 147 -6.29 -19.02 -10.65
C GLU A 147 -6.76 -17.68 -10.07
N GLY A 148 -6.05 -16.55 -10.36
CA GLY A 148 -6.43 -15.23 -9.88
C GLY A 148 -5.24 -14.28 -9.67
N GLY A 149 -5.51 -13.16 -9.01
CA GLY A 149 -4.49 -12.20 -8.62
C GLY A 149 -4.16 -12.32 -7.13
N TYR A 150 -2.89 -12.14 -6.80
CA TYR A 150 -2.39 -12.20 -5.43
C TYR A 150 -1.44 -11.03 -5.15
N THR A 151 -1.52 -10.49 -3.94
CA THR A 151 -0.49 -9.60 -3.40
C THR A 151 0.24 -10.36 -2.29
N VAL A 152 1.48 -10.75 -2.54
CA VAL A 152 2.31 -11.49 -1.58
C VAL A 152 2.99 -10.51 -0.63
N MET A 153 2.93 -10.80 0.65
CA MET A 153 3.45 -10.00 1.76
C MET A 153 4.20 -10.90 2.76
N ASN A 154 4.97 -10.32 3.67
CA ASN A 154 5.71 -11.10 4.67
C ASN A 154 4.80 -11.99 5.52
N GLU A 155 3.67 -11.45 5.96
CA GLU A 155 2.76 -12.12 6.90
C GLU A 155 1.64 -12.91 6.22
N GLY A 156 1.49 -12.81 4.91
CA GLY A 156 0.41 -13.53 4.20
C GLY A 156 0.20 -13.06 2.76
N VAL A 157 -0.99 -13.27 2.29
CA VAL A 157 -1.38 -13.01 0.90
C VAL A 157 -2.69 -12.25 0.85
N GLY A 158 -2.74 -11.19 0.04
CA GLY A 158 -3.97 -10.52 -0.34
C GLY A 158 -4.56 -11.12 -1.62
N LEU A 159 -5.87 -11.37 -1.65
CA LEU A 159 -6.56 -11.77 -2.87
C LEU A 159 -6.90 -10.53 -3.70
N VAL A 160 -6.47 -10.53 -4.96
CA VAL A 160 -6.58 -9.41 -5.89
C VAL A 160 -7.69 -9.65 -6.89
N ASN A 161 -8.54 -8.64 -7.07
CA ASN A 161 -9.46 -8.52 -8.20
C ASN A 161 -9.05 -7.30 -9.03
N PHE A 162 -9.11 -7.45 -10.34
CA PHE A 162 -8.84 -6.33 -11.24
C PHE A 162 -10.07 -5.42 -11.33
N GLY A 163 -9.82 -4.12 -11.35
CA GLY A 163 -10.84 -3.12 -11.52
C GLY A 163 -11.40 -3.05 -12.96
N SER A 164 -12.28 -2.11 -13.19
CA SER A 164 -12.84 -1.85 -14.53
C SER A 164 -11.82 -1.21 -15.50
N THR A 165 -10.65 -0.81 -14.99
CA THR A 165 -9.53 -0.27 -15.75
C THR A 165 -8.25 -1.03 -15.42
N PRO A 166 -7.29 -1.13 -16.36
CA PRO A 166 -6.03 -1.84 -16.13
C PRO A 166 -5.14 -1.18 -15.07
N ASN A 167 -5.41 0.07 -14.75
CA ASN A 167 -4.61 0.85 -13.80
C ASN A 167 -5.08 0.74 -12.35
N VAL A 168 -6.21 0.05 -12.09
CA VAL A 168 -6.78 -0.09 -10.75
C VAL A 168 -6.99 -1.55 -10.42
N CYS A 169 -6.51 -1.98 -9.27
CA CYS A 169 -6.79 -3.30 -8.72
C CYS A 169 -7.21 -3.22 -7.26
N TYR A 170 -7.93 -4.25 -6.79
CA TYR A 170 -8.48 -4.33 -5.45
C TYR A 170 -7.90 -5.51 -4.70
N VAL A 171 -7.40 -5.27 -3.50
CA VAL A 171 -7.04 -6.32 -2.54
C VAL A 171 -8.16 -6.43 -1.53
N ASN A 172 -9.02 -7.44 -1.71
CA ASN A 172 -10.28 -7.51 -0.97
C ASN A 172 -10.19 -8.24 0.36
N THR A 173 -9.30 -9.21 0.48
CA THR A 173 -9.17 -9.96 1.74
C THR A 173 -7.73 -10.35 1.97
N PHE A 174 -7.38 -10.53 3.25
CA PHE A 174 -6.09 -11.02 3.70
C PHE A 174 -6.24 -12.47 4.14
N ILE A 175 -5.33 -13.34 3.71
CA ILE A 175 -5.23 -14.74 4.16
C ILE A 175 -3.80 -15.04 4.61
N THR A 176 -3.66 -15.91 5.60
CA THR A 176 -2.36 -16.40 6.03
C THR A 176 -1.85 -17.50 5.08
N LYS A 177 -0.55 -17.79 5.10
CA LYS A 177 0.03 -18.79 4.19
C LYS A 177 -0.54 -20.19 4.40
N ASP A 178 -0.87 -20.54 5.63
CA ASP A 178 -1.50 -21.81 6.01
C ASP A 178 -2.95 -21.99 5.52
N MET A 179 -3.60 -20.89 5.16
CA MET A 179 -4.96 -20.90 4.60
C MET A 179 -5.00 -21.03 3.07
N LEU A 180 -3.84 -20.99 2.41
CA LEU A 180 -3.76 -21.17 0.96
C LEU A 180 -4.13 -22.60 0.57
N LYS A 181 -4.94 -22.73 -0.47
CA LYS A 181 -5.24 -24.03 -1.06
C LYS A 181 -4.01 -24.63 -1.76
N PRO A 182 -3.88 -25.96 -1.88
CA PRO A 182 -2.73 -26.60 -2.53
C PRO A 182 -2.38 -26.04 -3.92
N LYS A 183 -3.39 -25.74 -4.74
CA LYS A 183 -3.16 -25.10 -6.06
C LYS A 183 -2.56 -23.71 -5.94
N GLN A 184 -3.06 -22.87 -5.02
CA GLN A 184 -2.57 -21.52 -4.78
C GLN A 184 -1.14 -21.54 -4.25
N LEU A 185 -0.83 -22.49 -3.36
CA LEU A 185 0.55 -22.71 -2.88
C LEU A 185 1.48 -23.10 -4.04
N ALA A 186 1.07 -24.01 -4.90
CA ALA A 186 1.87 -24.43 -6.05
C ALA A 186 2.19 -23.26 -7.00
N GLU A 187 1.23 -22.37 -7.22
CA GLU A 187 1.42 -21.18 -8.07
C GLU A 187 2.30 -20.10 -7.42
N LEU A 188 2.30 -20.01 -6.10
CA LEU A 188 3.05 -19.01 -5.34
C LEU A 188 4.40 -19.51 -4.83
N ASN A 189 4.72 -20.81 -4.96
CA ASN A 189 5.96 -21.43 -4.45
C ASN A 189 7.27 -20.80 -4.95
N PHE A 190 7.23 -20.05 -6.07
CA PHE A 190 8.39 -19.34 -6.58
C PHE A 190 8.60 -17.96 -5.90
N ILE A 191 7.65 -17.52 -5.06
CA ILE A 191 7.60 -16.16 -4.52
C ILE A 191 7.55 -16.18 -2.98
N LEU A 192 7.02 -17.24 -2.39
CA LEU A 192 6.90 -17.48 -0.94
C LEU A 192 8.13 -18.17 -0.36
#